data_4eba8eb546341689975bd3547ff798a6
#
_entry.id   4eba8eb546341689975bd3547ff798a6
#
_cell.length_a   1.000
_cell.length_b   1.000
_cell.length_c   1.000
_cell.angle_alpha   90.00
_cell.angle_beta   90.00
_cell.angle_gamma   90.00
#
_symmetry.space_group_name_H-M   'P 1'
#
loop_
_entity.id
_entity.type
_entity.pdbx_description
1 polymer ?
#
loop_
_entity_poly.entity_id
_entity_poly.type
_entity_poly.pdbx_seq_one_letter_code
_entity_poly.pdbx_strand_id
1 'polypeptide(L)'
;ADGRGLFELRPRGRREFYGPILYLEPHTELNRGAIGFDLYSEAVRQQAMRMAMNSGQSQLTGRITLGRDAGQPAPALLLLAPVYGQSMDVDSPATRRSAIRGWVFAPFRMDQMLHSALSPARGKMQLRVVDVTDAGHAVLYQDAGIDASHTFTHSLAMVFYGRRWRFDFFSGPLETAAPQLAALDKLLLAGIAGSLLLFA
;
A
#
# COMPACT_ATOMS: atom_id res chain seq x y z
N ALA A 1 -26.50 -23.24 4.18
CA ALA A 1 -25.60 -23.43 3.02
C ALA A 1 -25.92 -22.31 2.04
N ASP A 2 -25.12 -21.28 2.05
CA ASP A 2 -25.35 -20.00 1.37
C ASP A 2 -24.78 -19.99 -0.05
N GLY A 3 -24.97 -21.07 -0.83
CA GLY A 3 -24.84 -21.05 -2.31
C GLY A 3 -23.53 -20.54 -2.92
N ARG A 4 -22.52 -20.26 -2.10
CA ARG A 4 -21.18 -19.89 -2.56
C ARG A 4 -20.48 -21.15 -3.05
N GLY A 5 -20.36 -21.30 -4.36
CA GLY A 5 -19.64 -22.39 -4.97
C GLY A 5 -18.24 -22.53 -4.39
N LEU A 6 -17.74 -23.75 -4.33
CA LEU A 6 -16.38 -24.04 -3.91
C LEU A 6 -15.41 -23.24 -4.83
N PHE A 7 -14.64 -22.31 -4.27
CA PHE A 7 -13.59 -21.64 -5.02
C PHE A 7 -12.33 -22.51 -5.05
N GLU A 8 -11.60 -22.48 -6.14
CA GLU A 8 -10.32 -23.17 -6.24
C GLU A 8 -9.22 -22.32 -5.60
N LEU A 9 -8.51 -22.90 -4.62
CA LEU A 9 -7.36 -22.25 -3.99
C LEU A 9 -6.18 -22.18 -4.99
N ARG A 10 -5.69 -20.98 -5.22
CA ARG A 10 -4.58 -20.70 -6.16
C ARG A 10 -3.49 -19.85 -5.52
N PRO A 11 -2.20 -20.16 -5.72
CA PRO A 11 -1.68 -21.39 -6.31
C PRO A 11 -1.88 -22.60 -5.40
N ARG A 12 -1.94 -23.80 -5.99
CA ARG A 12 -1.98 -25.05 -5.24
C ARG A 12 -0.67 -25.24 -4.46
N GLY A 13 -0.71 -25.97 -3.36
CA GLY A 13 0.46 -26.30 -2.54
C GLY A 13 0.16 -26.26 -1.05
N ARG A 14 0.94 -27.02 -0.25
CA ARG A 14 0.82 -27.02 1.23
C ARG A 14 1.59 -25.86 1.82
N ARG A 15 0.96 -25.11 2.73
CA ARG A 15 1.54 -23.99 3.49
C ARG A 15 1.07 -24.06 4.94
N GLU A 16 1.83 -23.46 5.83
CA GLU A 16 1.48 -23.36 7.27
C GLU A 16 0.21 -22.52 7.45
N PHE A 17 0.12 -21.41 6.72
CA PHE A 17 -1.03 -20.51 6.71
C PHE A 17 -1.52 -20.29 5.28
N TYR A 18 -2.81 -20.05 5.17
CA TYR A 18 -3.46 -19.65 3.94
C TYR A 18 -4.21 -18.35 4.16
N GLY A 19 -4.16 -17.47 3.20
CA GLY A 19 -4.91 -16.21 3.17
C GLY A 19 -5.65 -16.03 1.84
N PRO A 20 -6.57 -16.96 1.48
CA PRO A 20 -7.31 -16.85 0.23
C PRO A 20 -8.27 -15.67 0.29
N ILE A 21 -8.44 -14.99 -0.83
CA ILE A 21 -9.48 -13.99 -1.01
C ILE A 21 -10.83 -14.73 -1.04
N LEU A 22 -11.63 -14.56 0.01
CA LEU A 22 -12.97 -15.15 0.14
C LEU A 22 -14.06 -14.21 -0.35
N TYR A 23 -13.80 -12.89 -0.24
CA TYR A 23 -14.76 -11.84 -0.55
C TYR A 23 -14.01 -10.61 -1.03
N LEU A 24 -14.55 -9.91 -2.04
CA LEU A 24 -13.95 -8.70 -2.58
C LEU A 24 -15.05 -7.77 -3.14
N GLU A 25 -15.06 -6.54 -2.68
CA GLU A 25 -15.92 -5.47 -3.21
C GLU A 25 -15.10 -4.48 -4.04
N PRO A 26 -15.73 -3.82 -5.03
CA PRO A 26 -17.06 -4.09 -5.57
C PRO A 26 -17.12 -5.41 -6.34
N HIS A 27 -18.31 -6.04 -6.42
CA HIS A 27 -18.53 -7.26 -7.19
C HIS A 27 -18.47 -7.00 -8.71
N THR A 28 -17.25 -6.93 -9.25
CA THR A 28 -17.00 -6.83 -10.69
C THR A 28 -16.50 -8.16 -11.25
N GLU A 29 -16.61 -8.36 -12.56
CA GLU A 29 -15.98 -9.49 -13.28
C GLU A 29 -14.49 -9.61 -12.94
N LEU A 30 -13.81 -8.45 -12.93
CA LEU A 30 -12.40 -8.36 -12.64
C LEU A 30 -12.05 -8.85 -11.23
N ASN A 31 -12.86 -8.47 -10.23
CA ASN A 31 -12.66 -8.86 -8.84
C ASN A 31 -13.03 -10.32 -8.59
N ARG A 32 -14.02 -10.88 -9.32
CA ARG A 32 -14.35 -12.30 -9.24
C ARG A 32 -13.17 -13.20 -9.58
N GLY A 33 -12.34 -12.80 -10.55
CA GLY A 33 -11.13 -13.54 -10.93
C GLY A 33 -10.09 -13.64 -9.81
N ALA A 34 -10.13 -12.75 -8.80
CA ALA A 34 -9.23 -12.78 -7.66
C ALA A 34 -9.70 -13.73 -6.53
N ILE A 35 -10.98 -14.10 -6.48
CA ILE A 35 -11.49 -15.01 -5.45
C ILE A 35 -10.74 -16.35 -5.51
N GLY A 36 -10.32 -16.86 -4.35
CA GLY A 36 -9.52 -18.07 -4.22
C GLY A 36 -8.02 -17.87 -4.39
N PHE A 37 -7.57 -16.68 -4.82
CA PHE A 37 -6.13 -16.40 -4.81
C PHE A 37 -5.62 -16.27 -3.37
N ASP A 38 -4.58 -17.05 -3.04
CA ASP A 38 -3.97 -17.05 -1.73
C ASP A 38 -2.90 -15.94 -1.62
N LEU A 39 -3.27 -14.84 -0.96
CA LEU A 39 -2.35 -13.71 -0.72
C LEU A 39 -1.11 -14.14 0.07
N TYR A 40 -1.24 -15.15 0.94
CA TYR A 40 -0.13 -15.65 1.75
C TYR A 40 0.90 -16.46 0.94
N SER A 41 0.60 -16.79 -0.31
CA SER A 41 1.49 -17.53 -1.19
C SER A 41 2.62 -16.69 -1.80
N GLU A 42 2.53 -15.36 -1.72
CA GLU A 42 3.47 -14.45 -2.34
C GLU A 42 4.28 -13.70 -1.27
N ALA A 43 5.60 -13.70 -1.39
CA ALA A 43 6.53 -13.33 -0.32
C ALA A 43 6.30 -11.91 0.25
N VAL A 44 6.05 -10.91 -0.61
CA VAL A 44 5.86 -9.52 -0.17
C VAL A 44 4.55 -9.36 0.61
N ARG A 45 3.49 -10.00 0.15
CA ARG A 45 2.20 -10.02 0.85
C ARG A 45 2.29 -10.83 2.15
N GLN A 46 2.91 -12.00 2.10
CA GLN A 46 3.13 -12.86 3.26
C GLN A 46 3.86 -12.12 4.39
N GLN A 47 4.91 -11.37 4.07
CA GLN A 47 5.67 -10.60 5.05
C GLN A 47 4.76 -9.62 5.79
N ALA A 48 3.98 -8.81 5.08
CA ALA A 48 3.06 -7.84 5.67
C ALA A 48 1.94 -8.52 6.49
N MET A 49 1.38 -9.63 5.98
CA MET A 49 0.37 -10.41 6.69
C MET A 49 0.91 -10.99 8.01
N ARG A 50 2.14 -11.49 8.01
CA ARG A 50 2.82 -11.98 9.23
C ARG A 50 3.11 -10.84 10.21
N MET A 51 3.54 -9.68 9.73
CA MET A 51 3.77 -8.51 10.58
C MET A 51 2.47 -8.03 11.21
N ALA A 52 1.40 -7.91 10.44
CA ALA A 52 0.07 -7.55 10.94
C ALA A 52 -0.41 -8.56 11.99
N MET A 53 -0.35 -9.85 11.69
CA MET A 53 -0.75 -10.91 12.61
C MET A 53 0.02 -10.87 13.94
N ASN A 54 1.33 -10.63 13.90
CA ASN A 54 2.16 -10.67 15.11
C ASN A 54 2.05 -9.39 15.93
N SER A 55 1.90 -8.24 15.29
CA SER A 55 1.82 -6.93 15.97
C SER A 55 0.41 -6.58 16.46
N GLY A 56 -0.63 -7.14 15.84
CA GLY A 56 -2.01 -6.73 16.05
C GLY A 56 -2.36 -5.39 15.35
N GLN A 57 -1.42 -4.82 14.61
CA GLN A 57 -1.58 -3.54 13.93
C GLN A 57 -1.71 -3.72 12.43
N SER A 58 -2.42 -2.81 11.78
CA SER A 58 -2.45 -2.77 10.30
C SER A 58 -1.06 -2.58 9.73
N GLN A 59 -0.77 -3.24 8.59
CA GLN A 59 0.52 -3.19 7.91
C GLN A 59 0.35 -2.97 6.41
N LEU A 60 1.23 -2.18 5.81
CA LEU A 60 1.34 -2.07 4.36
C LEU A 60 2.29 -3.12 3.80
N THR A 61 1.96 -3.65 2.64
CA THR A 61 2.93 -4.44 1.86
C THR A 61 4.04 -3.55 1.32
N GLY A 62 5.16 -4.13 0.91
CA GLY A 62 6.03 -3.52 -0.08
C GLY A 62 5.32 -3.38 -1.43
N ARG A 63 6.03 -2.84 -2.43
CA ARG A 63 5.52 -2.72 -3.81
C ARG A 63 5.10 -4.08 -4.35
N ILE A 64 3.88 -4.15 -4.84
CA ILE A 64 3.32 -5.30 -5.55
C ILE A 64 2.74 -4.87 -6.89
N THR A 65 2.38 -5.86 -7.71
CA THR A 65 1.53 -5.70 -8.90
C THR A 65 0.19 -6.38 -8.64
N LEU A 66 -0.90 -5.75 -9.00
CA LEU A 66 -2.22 -6.38 -8.96
C LEU A 66 -2.42 -7.22 -10.23
N GLY A 67 -2.95 -8.43 -10.11
CA GLY A 67 -3.14 -9.36 -11.24
C GLY A 67 -4.04 -8.85 -12.37
N ARG A 68 -4.80 -7.79 -12.11
CA ARG A 68 -5.66 -7.09 -13.10
C ARG A 68 -4.92 -6.07 -13.97
N ASP A 69 -3.64 -5.80 -13.68
CA ASP A 69 -2.84 -4.79 -14.40
C ASP A 69 -2.07 -5.43 -15.59
N ALA A 70 -2.69 -6.41 -16.28
CA ALA A 70 -2.04 -7.23 -17.32
C ALA A 70 -1.50 -6.44 -18.53
N GLY A 71 -1.86 -5.14 -18.68
CA GLY A 71 -1.37 -4.30 -19.78
C GLY A 71 -0.27 -3.31 -19.39
N GLN A 72 -0.31 -2.76 -18.19
CA GLN A 72 0.70 -1.85 -17.65
C GLN A 72 0.77 -2.03 -16.14
N PRO A 73 1.75 -2.78 -15.61
CA PRO A 73 1.88 -3.03 -14.18
C PRO A 73 2.23 -1.73 -13.44
N ALA A 74 1.23 -1.11 -12.83
CA ALA A 74 1.43 0.05 -11.96
C ALA A 74 1.77 -0.40 -10.55
N PRO A 75 2.64 0.34 -9.83
CA PRO A 75 2.93 0.08 -8.43
C PRO A 75 1.66 0.12 -7.58
N ALA A 76 1.44 -0.95 -6.83
CA ALA A 76 0.33 -1.07 -5.90
C ALA A 76 0.83 -1.57 -4.55
N LEU A 77 -0.01 -1.39 -3.53
CA LEU A 77 0.21 -1.81 -2.16
C LEU A 77 -1.09 -2.42 -1.63
N LEU A 78 -1.00 -3.27 -0.61
CA LEU A 78 -2.16 -3.66 0.20
C LEU A 78 -1.97 -3.12 1.62
N LEU A 79 -2.97 -2.45 2.16
CA LEU A 79 -3.13 -2.28 3.59
C LEU A 79 -3.83 -3.53 4.13
N LEU A 80 -3.26 -4.15 5.14
CA LEU A 80 -3.72 -5.39 5.73
C LEU A 80 -3.99 -5.19 7.21
N ALA A 81 -5.21 -5.50 7.67
CA ALA A 81 -5.58 -5.48 9.08
C ALA A 81 -5.88 -6.92 9.53
N PRO A 82 -5.28 -7.42 10.63
CA PRO A 82 -5.52 -8.76 11.12
C PRO A 82 -6.90 -8.86 11.79
N VAL A 83 -7.57 -10.00 11.62
CA VAL A 83 -8.84 -10.32 12.26
C VAL A 83 -8.64 -11.54 13.16
N TYR A 84 -8.98 -11.40 14.43
CA TYR A 84 -8.82 -12.47 15.43
C TYR A 84 -10.18 -13.05 15.84
N GLY A 85 -10.14 -14.24 16.39
CA GLY A 85 -11.35 -14.87 16.96
C GLY A 85 -11.85 -14.08 18.17
N GLN A 86 -13.18 -13.95 18.23
CA GLN A 86 -13.85 -13.28 19.35
C GLN A 86 -13.50 -13.97 20.68
N SER A 87 -13.24 -13.19 21.73
CA SER A 87 -12.90 -13.68 23.06
C SER A 87 -11.62 -14.51 23.17
N MET A 88 -10.75 -14.46 22.15
CA MET A 88 -9.42 -15.10 22.21
C MET A 88 -8.39 -14.12 22.78
N ASP A 89 -7.40 -14.69 23.50
CA ASP A 89 -6.25 -13.93 23.95
C ASP A 89 -5.41 -13.46 22.76
N VAL A 90 -5.06 -12.16 22.75
CA VAL A 90 -4.25 -11.50 21.72
C VAL A 90 -3.10 -10.66 22.32
N ASP A 91 -2.72 -10.90 23.56
CA ASP A 91 -1.76 -10.07 24.28
C ASP A 91 -0.31 -10.30 23.81
N SER A 92 -0.02 -11.51 23.30
CA SER A 92 1.31 -11.86 22.80
C SER A 92 1.29 -12.22 21.31
N PRO A 93 2.44 -12.14 20.60
CA PRO A 93 2.54 -12.64 19.23
C PRO A 93 2.18 -14.14 19.10
N ALA A 94 2.41 -14.94 20.13
CA ALA A 94 2.08 -16.37 20.13
C ALA A 94 0.56 -16.57 20.18
N THR A 95 -0.12 -15.88 21.10
CA THR A 95 -1.59 -15.95 21.23
C THR A 95 -2.27 -15.36 20.00
N ARG A 96 -1.76 -14.26 19.41
CA ARG A 96 -2.26 -13.71 18.14
C ARG A 96 -2.19 -14.72 16.99
N ARG A 97 -1.09 -15.48 16.86
CA ARG A 97 -0.99 -16.52 15.82
C ARG A 97 -2.02 -17.63 15.99
N SER A 98 -2.32 -18.01 17.23
CA SER A 98 -3.35 -19.01 17.52
C SER A 98 -4.77 -18.47 17.31
N ALA A 99 -4.97 -17.15 17.51
CA ALA A 99 -6.26 -16.49 17.44
C ALA A 99 -6.62 -16.02 16.03
N ILE A 100 -5.66 -15.93 15.10
CA ILE A 100 -5.91 -15.35 13.75
C ILE A 100 -7.02 -16.10 13.00
N ARG A 101 -7.94 -15.36 12.39
CA ARG A 101 -9.02 -15.87 11.54
C ARG A 101 -8.86 -15.47 10.09
N GLY A 102 -8.14 -14.37 9.85
CA GLY A 102 -7.90 -13.84 8.50
C GLY A 102 -7.43 -12.41 8.54
N TRP A 103 -7.52 -11.76 7.40
CA TRP A 103 -7.15 -10.36 7.23
C TRP A 103 -8.22 -9.66 6.39
N VAL A 104 -8.52 -8.43 6.77
CA VAL A 104 -9.19 -7.48 5.88
C VAL A 104 -8.10 -6.73 5.11
N PHE A 105 -8.30 -6.46 3.83
CA PHE A 105 -7.32 -5.75 3.04
C PHE A 105 -7.95 -4.72 2.12
N ALA A 106 -7.20 -3.66 1.83
CA ALA A 106 -7.54 -2.65 0.84
C ALA A 106 -6.37 -2.48 -0.13
N PRO A 107 -6.60 -2.65 -1.45
CA PRO A 107 -5.59 -2.38 -2.46
C PRO A 107 -5.51 -0.88 -2.78
N PHE A 108 -4.28 -0.36 -2.86
CA PHE A 108 -4.01 1.02 -3.26
C PHE A 108 -3.13 1.04 -4.51
N ARG A 109 -3.51 1.84 -5.49
CA ARG A 109 -2.65 2.22 -6.61
C ARG A 109 -2.03 3.58 -6.30
N MET A 110 -0.71 3.62 -6.30
CA MET A 110 0.04 4.83 -5.91
C MET A 110 -0.22 6.00 -6.85
N ASP A 111 -0.35 5.74 -8.15
CA ASP A 111 -0.70 6.74 -9.15
C ASP A 111 -2.06 7.40 -8.86
N GLN A 112 -3.09 6.62 -8.57
CA GLN A 112 -4.43 7.10 -8.27
C GLN A 112 -4.48 7.88 -6.95
N MET A 113 -3.86 7.34 -5.90
CA MET A 113 -3.82 7.96 -4.58
C MET A 113 -3.14 9.33 -4.62
N LEU A 114 -1.95 9.40 -5.23
CA LEU A 114 -1.17 10.64 -5.29
C LEU A 114 -1.76 11.64 -6.30
N HIS A 115 -2.37 11.17 -7.40
CA HIS A 115 -3.08 12.05 -8.32
C HIS A 115 -4.16 12.85 -7.61
N SER A 116 -4.97 12.21 -6.79
CA SER A 116 -6.04 12.88 -6.04
C SER A 116 -5.49 13.84 -4.97
N ALA A 117 -4.45 13.41 -4.24
CA ALA A 117 -3.87 14.21 -3.16
C ALA A 117 -3.09 15.44 -3.66
N LEU A 118 -2.43 15.34 -4.81
CA LEU A 118 -1.56 16.41 -5.34
C LEU A 118 -2.22 17.31 -6.38
N SER A 119 -3.48 17.07 -6.71
CA SER A 119 -4.21 17.87 -7.71
C SER A 119 -4.08 19.40 -7.53
N PRO A 120 -4.10 19.95 -6.30
CA PRO A 120 -3.96 21.40 -6.10
C PRO A 120 -2.52 21.93 -6.32
N ALA A 121 -1.50 21.08 -6.22
CA ALA A 121 -0.08 21.46 -6.31
C ALA A 121 0.56 21.18 -7.67
N ARG A 122 -0.21 20.59 -8.60
CA ARG A 122 0.30 20.21 -9.93
C ARG A 122 0.80 21.41 -10.73
N GLY A 123 1.92 21.20 -11.41
CA GLY A 123 2.55 22.17 -12.30
C GLY A 123 3.63 23.02 -11.66
N LYS A 124 3.78 23.02 -10.33
CA LYS A 124 4.83 23.80 -9.64
C LYS A 124 6.01 22.96 -9.16
N MET A 125 5.76 21.68 -8.85
CA MET A 125 6.78 20.75 -8.37
C MET A 125 6.49 19.36 -8.92
N GLN A 126 7.54 18.57 -9.08
CA GLN A 126 7.46 17.16 -9.40
C GLN A 126 7.82 16.31 -8.18
N LEU A 127 7.23 15.12 -8.09
CA LEU A 127 7.35 14.23 -6.96
C LEU A 127 7.84 12.85 -7.38
N ARG A 128 8.75 12.30 -6.60
CA ARG A 128 9.08 10.88 -6.57
C ARG A 128 8.87 10.34 -5.16
N VAL A 129 8.18 9.20 -5.04
CA VAL A 129 7.97 8.48 -3.78
C VAL A 129 8.71 7.16 -3.83
N VAL A 130 9.54 6.93 -2.83
CA VAL A 130 10.38 5.72 -2.72
C VAL A 130 10.11 5.04 -1.39
N ASP A 131 9.83 3.75 -1.43
CA ASP A 131 9.84 2.92 -0.23
C ASP A 131 11.29 2.60 0.14
N VAL A 132 11.71 3.11 1.29
CA VAL A 132 13.08 2.95 1.81
C VAL A 132 13.13 2.02 3.04
N THR A 133 12.09 1.22 3.24
CA THR A 133 12.00 0.28 4.36
C THR A 133 13.06 -0.82 4.22
N ASP A 134 13.16 -1.38 3.03
CA ASP A 134 14.09 -2.46 2.71
C ASP A 134 15.28 -1.91 1.89
N ALA A 135 16.40 -2.61 1.91
CA ALA A 135 17.63 -2.17 1.23
C ALA A 135 17.47 -1.95 -0.30
N GLY A 136 16.46 -2.55 -0.92
CA GLY A 136 16.22 -2.47 -2.36
C GLY A 136 15.56 -1.18 -2.86
N HIS A 137 15.15 -0.28 -1.99
CA HIS A 137 14.54 1.03 -2.32
C HIS A 137 13.59 0.98 -3.53
N ALA A 138 12.34 0.61 -3.32
CA ALA A 138 11.38 0.48 -4.41
C ALA A 138 10.72 1.82 -4.76
N VAL A 139 10.79 2.25 -6.01
CA VAL A 139 10.03 3.42 -6.49
C VAL A 139 8.55 3.05 -6.53
N LEU A 140 7.74 3.78 -5.74
CA LEU A 140 6.30 3.62 -5.66
C LEU A 140 5.57 4.55 -6.64
N TYR A 141 6.11 5.74 -6.85
CA TYR A 141 5.56 6.76 -7.75
C TYR A 141 6.67 7.67 -8.26
N GLN A 142 6.52 8.14 -9.49
CA GLN A 142 7.36 9.17 -10.05
C GLN A 142 6.58 9.95 -11.11
N ASP A 143 6.58 11.27 -11.03
CA ASP A 143 6.03 12.12 -12.08
C ASP A 143 6.81 11.95 -13.37
N ALA A 144 6.08 12.02 -14.49
CA ALA A 144 6.70 11.97 -15.82
C ALA A 144 7.61 13.19 -16.03
N GLY A 145 8.74 12.96 -16.67
CA GLY A 145 9.66 14.03 -17.04
C GLY A 145 10.70 14.43 -15.98
N ILE A 146 10.73 13.77 -14.80
CA ILE A 146 11.87 13.95 -13.89
C ILE A 146 13.11 13.37 -14.55
N ASP A 147 14.02 14.24 -14.95
CA ASP A 147 15.31 13.91 -15.57
C ASP A 147 16.46 14.65 -14.87
N ALA A 148 17.67 14.57 -15.44
CA ALA A 148 18.87 15.19 -14.87
C ALA A 148 18.83 16.73 -14.88
N SER A 149 17.91 17.38 -15.60
CA SER A 149 17.73 18.83 -15.62
C SER A 149 16.95 19.36 -14.43
N HIS A 150 16.22 18.48 -13.72
CA HIS A 150 15.42 18.86 -12.57
C HIS A 150 16.31 18.97 -11.33
N THR A 151 16.19 20.10 -10.64
CA THR A 151 16.92 20.32 -9.39
C THR A 151 16.16 19.66 -8.24
N PHE A 152 16.83 18.73 -7.54
CA PHE A 152 16.32 18.22 -6.27
C PHE A 152 16.24 19.35 -5.26
N THR A 153 15.10 19.55 -4.64
CA THR A 153 14.86 20.66 -3.72
C THR A 153 14.69 20.22 -2.28
N HIS A 154 13.97 19.15 -2.02
CA HIS A 154 13.67 18.71 -0.65
C HIS A 154 13.30 17.24 -0.59
N SER A 155 13.58 16.62 0.56
CA SER A 155 13.18 15.24 0.85
C SER A 155 12.51 15.17 2.20
N LEU A 156 11.38 14.46 2.27
CA LEU A 156 10.64 14.17 3.49
C LEU A 156 10.52 12.67 3.68
N ALA A 157 10.86 12.16 4.86
CA ALA A 157 10.65 10.76 5.20
C ALA A 157 9.51 10.61 6.21
N MET A 158 8.60 9.66 5.95
CA MET A 158 7.47 9.36 6.82
C MET A 158 7.30 7.86 6.99
N VAL A 159 6.69 7.45 8.11
CA VAL A 159 6.36 6.05 8.38
C VAL A 159 4.85 5.87 8.30
N PHE A 160 4.41 4.92 7.46
CA PHE A 160 3.01 4.55 7.28
C PHE A 160 2.85 3.04 7.47
N TYR A 161 2.08 2.63 8.46
CA TYR A 161 1.70 1.23 8.68
C TYR A 161 2.89 0.25 8.51
N GLY A 162 4.00 0.55 9.20
CA GLY A 162 5.20 -0.27 9.20
C GLY A 162 6.16 -0.05 8.01
N ARG A 163 5.85 0.81 7.04
CA ARG A 163 6.71 1.14 5.91
C ARG A 163 7.24 2.57 6.03
N ARG A 164 8.50 2.76 5.68
CA ARG A 164 9.15 4.09 5.61
C ARG A 164 9.22 4.53 4.17
N TRP A 165 8.54 5.64 3.86
CA TRP A 165 8.54 6.24 2.54
C TRP A 165 9.32 7.53 2.55
N ARG A 166 10.06 7.78 1.46
CA ARG A 166 10.73 9.03 1.18
C ARG A 166 10.04 9.71 0.00
N PHE A 167 9.68 10.97 0.20
CA PHE A 167 9.09 11.85 -0.77
C PHE A 167 10.18 12.81 -1.23
N ASP A 168 10.62 12.69 -2.48
CA ASP A 168 11.63 13.55 -3.09
C ASP A 168 10.92 14.55 -3.99
N PHE A 169 11.09 15.84 -3.70
CA PHE A 169 10.50 16.95 -4.44
C PHE A 169 11.54 17.57 -5.36
N PHE A 170 11.12 17.90 -6.59
CA PHE A 170 11.97 18.49 -7.60
C PHE A 170 11.32 19.76 -8.13
N SER A 171 12.10 20.85 -8.30
CA SER A 171 11.68 22.03 -9.06
C SER A 171 11.89 21.78 -10.54
N GLY A 172 11.02 22.34 -11.39
CA GLY A 172 11.29 22.44 -12.82
C GLY A 172 12.52 23.33 -13.09
N PRO A 173 13.07 23.33 -14.32
CA PRO A 173 14.18 24.18 -14.68
C PRO A 173 13.81 25.64 -14.43
N LEU A 174 14.48 26.23 -13.45
CA LEU A 174 14.53 27.64 -13.08
C LEU A 174 13.29 28.51 -13.41
N GLU A 175 12.19 28.32 -12.67
CA GLU A 175 11.39 29.48 -12.30
C GLU A 175 11.60 29.70 -10.81
N THR A 176 12.09 30.86 -10.48
CA THR A 176 12.45 31.35 -9.15
C THR A 176 11.28 31.16 -8.17
N ALA A 177 11.20 30.01 -7.56
CA ALA A 177 10.23 29.71 -6.51
C ALA A 177 10.79 30.21 -5.17
N ALA A 178 10.55 31.47 -4.89
CA ALA A 178 10.65 32.08 -3.59
C ALA A 178 9.64 31.44 -2.58
N PRO A 179 9.58 31.83 -1.36
CA PRO A 179 9.35 31.22 -0.06
C PRO A 179 8.04 30.44 0.19
N GLN A 180 7.40 29.88 -0.81
CA GLN A 180 6.15 29.11 -0.65
C GLN A 180 6.36 27.65 -0.22
N LEU A 181 7.60 27.18 -0.14
CA LEU A 181 7.95 25.78 0.19
C LEU A 181 7.51 25.38 1.60
N ALA A 182 7.64 26.23 2.60
CA ALA A 182 7.22 25.92 3.97
C ALA A 182 5.68 25.79 4.15
N ALA A 183 4.90 26.38 3.27
CA ALA A 183 3.44 26.24 3.26
C ALA A 183 3.02 24.94 2.55
N LEU A 184 3.79 24.47 1.56
CA LEU A 184 3.54 23.22 0.85
C LEU A 184 3.77 21.99 1.72
N ASP A 185 4.79 22.00 2.58
CA ASP A 185 5.06 20.92 3.54
C ASP A 185 3.85 20.68 4.47
N LYS A 186 3.23 21.76 4.94
CA LYS A 186 2.04 21.68 5.80
C LYS A 186 0.79 21.21 5.05
N LEU A 187 0.60 21.64 3.80
CA LEU A 187 -0.53 21.24 2.97
C LEU A 187 -0.44 19.79 2.52
N LEU A 188 0.74 19.33 2.14
CA LEU A 188 0.99 17.93 1.79
C LEU A 188 0.83 17.00 2.99
N LEU A 189 1.36 17.37 4.15
CA LEU A 189 1.19 16.64 5.39
C LEU A 189 -0.29 16.53 5.78
N ALA A 190 -1.04 17.62 5.70
CA ALA A 190 -2.45 17.65 6.02
C ALA A 190 -3.29 16.84 5.00
N GLY A 191 -2.98 16.92 3.71
CA GLY A 191 -3.71 16.21 2.66
C GLY A 191 -3.46 14.70 2.68
N ILE A 192 -2.22 14.28 2.85
CA ILE A 192 -1.85 12.85 2.93
C ILE A 192 -2.36 12.24 4.24
N ALA A 193 -2.18 12.93 5.37
CA ALA A 193 -2.68 12.47 6.66
C ALA A 193 -4.21 12.43 6.71
N GLY A 194 -4.89 13.42 6.14
CA GLY A 194 -6.34 13.45 6.03
C GLY A 194 -6.91 12.34 5.14
N SER A 195 -6.26 12.06 4.01
CA SER A 195 -6.66 10.97 3.12
C SER A 195 -6.49 9.59 3.75
N LEU A 196 -5.46 9.40 4.57
CA LEU A 196 -5.20 8.13 5.27
C LEU A 196 -6.10 7.96 6.51
N LEU A 197 -6.52 9.06 7.16
CA LEU A 197 -7.49 9.03 8.28
C LEU A 197 -8.91 8.72 7.84
N LEU A 198 -9.29 9.02 6.59
CA LEU A 198 -10.61 8.66 6.04
C LEU A 198 -10.76 7.16 5.77
N PHE A 199 -9.67 6.39 5.84
CA PHE A 199 -9.64 4.94 5.63
C PHE A 199 -9.20 4.16 6.90
N ALA A 200 -9.01 4.84 8.03
CA ALA A 200 -8.74 4.24 9.34
C ALA A 200 -10.02 4.15 10.18
#